data_aee25affc3a4245a95f54fc1b4a1ffab
#
_entry.id   aee25affc3a4245a95f54fc1b4a1ffab
#
_cell.length_a   1.000
_cell.length_b   1.000
_cell.length_c   1.000
_cell.angle_alpha   90.00
_cell.angle_beta   90.00
_cell.angle_gamma   90.00
#
_symmetry.space_group_name_H-M   'P 1'
#
loop_
_entity.id
_entity.type
_entity.pdbx_description
1 polymer ?
#
loop_
_entity_poly.entity_id
_entity_poly.type
_entity_poly.pdbx_seq_one_letter_code
_entity_poly.pdbx_strand_id
1 'polypeptide(L)'
;MKSTSDLFNEMIPLGRLIQMVNQKKDRLLNDYLSPMDITATQFRVLCSIRCEVCITPVELKTVLSVDPGAMTRMLDRLACKGWIERLPNPADKRGVLVQLTPDGAAL
;
A
#
# COMPACT_ATOMS: atom_id res chain seq x y z
N MET A 1 3.67 2.42 38.46
CA MET A 1 2.70 2.60 37.37
C MET A 1 2.91 3.99 36.74
N LYS A 2 3.04 4.04 35.43
CA LYS A 2 3.25 5.32 34.75
C LYS A 2 1.96 6.13 34.71
N SER A 3 2.07 7.44 34.95
CA SER A 3 0.95 8.36 34.79
C SER A 3 0.70 8.66 33.32
N THR A 4 -0.45 9.25 33.01
CA THR A 4 -0.76 9.70 31.66
C THR A 4 0.27 10.74 31.18
N SER A 5 0.71 11.63 32.07
CA SER A 5 1.75 12.63 31.74
C SER A 5 3.07 11.97 31.37
N ASP A 6 3.46 10.91 32.07
CA ASP A 6 4.69 10.18 31.75
C ASP A 6 4.59 9.51 30.38
N LEU A 7 3.43 8.94 30.06
CA LEU A 7 3.18 8.36 28.74
C LEU A 7 3.31 9.41 27.63
N PHE A 8 2.70 10.58 27.80
CA PHE A 8 2.82 11.65 26.83
C PHE A 8 4.26 12.09 26.64
N ASN A 9 5.01 12.23 27.75
CA ASN A 9 6.41 12.67 27.69
C ASN A 9 7.30 11.65 26.96
N GLU A 10 7.00 10.37 27.03
CA GLU A 10 7.76 9.31 26.36
C GLU A 10 7.29 9.11 24.92
N MET A 11 5.96 9.14 24.69
CA MET A 11 5.40 8.77 23.39
C MET A 11 5.44 9.90 22.37
N ILE A 12 5.36 11.16 22.80
CA ILE A 12 5.39 12.30 21.86
C ILE A 12 6.73 12.36 21.10
N PRO A 13 7.90 12.31 21.78
CA PRO A 13 9.18 12.31 21.05
C PRO A 13 9.36 11.08 20.16
N LEU A 14 8.95 9.91 20.64
CA LEU A 14 9.03 8.66 19.87
C LEU A 14 8.14 8.73 18.62
N GLY A 15 6.89 9.17 18.78
CA GLY A 15 5.97 9.32 17.66
C GLY A 15 6.47 10.30 16.63
N ARG A 16 7.06 11.42 17.07
CA ARG A 16 7.66 12.42 16.17
C ARG A 16 8.83 11.82 15.40
N LEU A 17 9.69 11.06 16.07
CA LEU A 17 10.83 10.43 15.42
C LEU A 17 10.40 9.43 14.36
N ILE A 18 9.43 8.58 14.69
CA ILE A 18 8.87 7.61 13.74
C ILE A 18 8.28 8.33 12.53
N GLN A 19 7.54 9.41 12.77
CA GLN A 19 6.94 10.19 11.71
C GLN A 19 7.99 10.83 10.80
N MET A 20 9.08 11.37 11.38
CA MET A 20 10.17 11.96 10.61
C MET A 20 10.87 10.92 9.75
N VAL A 21 11.14 9.74 10.30
CA VAL A 21 11.76 8.64 9.55
C VAL A 21 10.84 8.17 8.43
N ASN A 22 9.55 8.07 8.69
CA ASN A 22 8.55 7.68 7.71
C ASN A 22 8.47 8.68 6.54
N GLN A 23 8.46 9.97 6.85
CA GLN A 23 8.47 11.02 5.83
C GLN A 23 9.72 10.96 4.96
N LYS A 24 10.88 10.74 5.56
CA LYS A 24 12.13 10.61 4.83
C LYS A 24 12.12 9.38 3.93
N LYS A 25 11.61 8.26 4.44
CA LYS A 25 11.45 7.03 3.66
C LYS A 25 10.57 7.27 2.44
N ASP A 26 9.42 7.90 2.63
CA ASP A 26 8.48 8.19 1.54
C ASP A 26 9.09 9.11 0.50
N ARG A 27 9.86 10.12 0.94
CA ARG A 27 10.55 11.04 0.04
C ARG A 27 11.59 10.32 -0.81
N LEU A 28 12.40 9.46 -0.19
CA LEU A 28 13.39 8.67 -0.91
C LEU A 28 12.74 7.69 -1.89
N LEU A 29 11.65 7.06 -1.48
CA LEU A 29 10.90 6.15 -2.35
C LEU A 29 10.30 6.90 -3.54
N ASN A 30 9.71 8.06 -3.31
CA ASN A 30 9.14 8.86 -4.40
C ASN A 30 10.21 9.30 -5.39
N ASP A 31 11.39 9.71 -4.91
CA ASP A 31 12.50 10.08 -5.78
C ASP A 31 12.97 8.89 -6.65
N TYR A 32 13.05 7.71 -6.05
CA TYR A 32 13.46 6.49 -6.75
C TYR A 32 12.40 6.04 -7.76
N LEU A 33 11.11 6.15 -7.40
CA LEU A 33 10.00 5.64 -8.19
C LEU A 33 9.50 6.64 -9.24
N SER A 34 9.86 7.90 -9.11
CA SER A 34 9.42 8.97 -10.00
C SER A 34 9.68 8.68 -11.48
N PRO A 35 10.86 8.17 -11.89
CA PRO A 35 11.09 7.81 -13.29
C PRO A 35 10.15 6.72 -13.83
N MET A 36 9.58 5.90 -12.95
CA MET A 36 8.64 4.85 -13.32
C MET A 36 7.18 5.32 -13.25
N ASP A 37 6.96 6.58 -12.87
CA ASP A 37 5.63 7.16 -12.70
C ASP A 37 4.78 6.37 -11.69
N ILE A 38 5.39 6.00 -10.57
CA ILE A 38 4.75 5.32 -9.44
C ILE A 38 4.93 6.15 -8.17
N THR A 39 3.87 6.28 -7.39
CA THR A 39 3.95 6.90 -6.05
C THR A 39 4.35 5.85 -5.01
N ALA A 40 4.81 6.33 -3.83
CA ALA A 40 5.13 5.44 -2.72
C ALA A 40 3.91 4.59 -2.29
N THR A 41 2.71 5.17 -2.32
CA THR A 41 1.47 4.45 -1.99
C THR A 41 1.17 3.35 -2.98
N GLN A 42 1.30 3.64 -4.28
CA GLN A 42 1.12 2.63 -5.34
C GLN A 42 2.14 1.50 -5.20
N PHE A 43 3.38 1.84 -4.87
CA PHE A 43 4.42 0.85 -4.62
C PHE A 43 4.05 -0.07 -3.45
N ARG A 44 3.51 0.49 -2.36
CA ARG A 44 3.05 -0.34 -1.23
C ARG A 44 1.92 -1.28 -1.62
N VAL A 45 1.02 -0.84 -2.50
CA VAL A 45 -0.04 -1.71 -3.05
C VAL A 45 0.58 -2.88 -3.80
N LEU A 46 1.55 -2.62 -4.67
CA LEU A 46 2.25 -3.67 -5.41
C LEU A 46 2.97 -4.65 -4.49
N CYS A 47 3.63 -4.14 -3.45
CA CYS A 47 4.30 -4.98 -2.46
C CYS A 47 3.32 -5.89 -1.72
N SER A 48 2.16 -5.37 -1.35
CA SER A 48 1.12 -6.15 -0.66
C SER A 48 0.58 -7.26 -1.55
N ILE A 49 0.33 -6.97 -2.81
CA ILE A 49 -0.13 -7.97 -3.78
C ILE A 49 0.93 -9.05 -3.98
N ARG A 50 2.20 -8.65 -4.06
CA ARG A 50 3.30 -9.57 -4.23
C ARG A 50 3.44 -10.53 -3.05
N CYS A 51 3.28 -10.03 -1.82
CA CYS A 51 3.38 -10.84 -0.61
C CYS A 51 2.25 -11.87 -0.49
N GLU A 52 1.04 -11.50 -0.93
CA GLU A 52 -0.14 -12.36 -0.80
C GLU A 52 -0.37 -13.23 -2.04
N VAL A 53 0.39 -13.02 -3.11
CA VAL A 53 0.22 -13.64 -4.43
C VAL A 53 -1.10 -13.19 -5.08
N CYS A 54 -2.18 -13.22 -4.33
CA CYS A 54 -3.52 -12.92 -4.81
C CYS A 54 -4.32 -12.37 -3.62
N ILE A 55 -4.93 -11.21 -3.76
CA ILE A 55 -5.59 -10.50 -2.66
C ILE A 55 -6.84 -9.79 -3.17
N THR A 56 -7.85 -9.62 -2.29
CA THR A 56 -9.04 -8.85 -2.64
C THR A 56 -8.79 -7.35 -2.45
N PRO A 57 -9.50 -6.48 -3.20
CA PRO A 57 -9.42 -5.04 -2.97
C PRO A 57 -9.80 -4.62 -1.55
N VAL A 58 -10.74 -5.34 -0.92
CA VAL A 58 -11.15 -5.06 0.47
C VAL A 58 -10.00 -5.34 1.44
N GLU A 59 -9.29 -6.44 1.26
CA GLU A 59 -8.12 -6.77 2.07
C GLU A 59 -7.01 -5.73 1.89
N LEU A 60 -6.74 -5.30 0.66
CA LEU A 60 -5.77 -4.23 0.36
C LEU A 60 -6.13 -2.93 1.08
N LYS A 61 -7.39 -2.54 1.00
CA LYS A 61 -7.89 -1.35 1.68
C LYS A 61 -7.65 -1.42 3.19
N THR A 62 -7.94 -2.59 3.79
CA THR A 62 -7.78 -2.79 5.23
C THR A 62 -6.31 -2.73 5.64
N VAL A 63 -5.45 -3.46 4.94
CA VAL A 63 -4.01 -3.51 5.25
C VAL A 63 -3.34 -2.14 5.10
N LEU A 64 -3.71 -1.38 4.08
CA LEU A 64 -3.06 -0.11 3.76
C LEU A 64 -3.81 1.11 4.33
N SER A 65 -4.96 0.90 4.97
CA SER A 65 -5.79 1.98 5.52
C SER A 65 -6.10 3.06 4.48
N VAL A 66 -6.47 2.64 3.28
CA VAL A 66 -6.75 3.55 2.16
C VAL A 66 -8.27 3.63 1.94
N ASP A 67 -8.75 4.80 1.59
CA ASP A 67 -10.15 5.03 1.23
C ASP A 67 -10.55 4.13 0.03
N PRO A 68 -11.78 3.54 0.05
CA PRO A 68 -12.22 2.64 -1.03
C PRO A 68 -12.16 3.26 -2.43
N GLY A 69 -12.55 4.53 -2.55
CA GLY A 69 -12.50 5.22 -3.85
C GLY A 69 -11.08 5.42 -4.32
N ALA A 70 -10.17 5.80 -3.41
CA ALA A 70 -8.75 5.94 -3.73
C ALA A 70 -8.13 4.60 -4.11
N MET A 71 -8.50 3.51 -3.43
CA MET A 71 -8.01 2.17 -3.77
C MET A 71 -8.45 1.77 -5.18
N THR A 72 -9.71 1.99 -5.52
CA THR A 72 -10.22 1.68 -6.87
C THR A 72 -9.45 2.44 -7.94
N ARG A 73 -9.21 3.73 -7.73
CA ARG A 73 -8.43 4.55 -8.67
C ARG A 73 -6.99 4.07 -8.81
N MET A 74 -6.36 3.68 -7.70
CA MET A 74 -4.99 3.16 -7.73
C MET A 74 -4.92 1.83 -8.49
N LEU A 75 -5.85 0.93 -8.24
CA LEU A 75 -5.90 -0.36 -8.93
C LEU A 75 -6.15 -0.16 -10.43
N ASP A 76 -7.02 0.76 -10.81
CA ASP A 76 -7.26 1.08 -12.22
C ASP A 76 -5.97 1.58 -12.90
N ARG A 77 -5.22 2.45 -12.25
CA ARG A 77 -3.96 2.95 -12.79
C ARG A 77 -2.92 1.85 -12.95
N LEU A 78 -2.78 0.99 -11.96
CA LEU A 78 -1.82 -0.12 -12.01
C LEU A 78 -2.22 -1.14 -13.07
N ALA A 79 -3.51 -1.39 -13.25
CA ALA A 79 -4.00 -2.26 -14.32
C ALA A 79 -3.73 -1.65 -15.69
N CYS A 80 -3.93 -0.34 -15.86
CA CYS A 80 -3.62 0.35 -17.10
C CYS A 80 -2.14 0.29 -17.45
N LYS A 81 -1.27 0.29 -16.46
CA LYS A 81 0.18 0.13 -16.65
C LYS A 81 0.57 -1.32 -16.98
N GLY A 82 -0.37 -2.26 -16.84
CA GLY A 82 -0.11 -3.67 -17.11
C GLY A 82 0.63 -4.40 -16.01
N TRP A 83 0.65 -3.85 -14.79
CA TRP A 83 1.38 -4.44 -13.66
C TRP A 83 0.53 -5.33 -12.77
N ILE A 84 -0.78 -5.16 -12.81
CA ILE A 84 -1.73 -6.02 -12.10
C ILE A 84 -2.84 -6.46 -13.04
N GLU A 85 -3.49 -7.56 -12.68
CA GLU A 85 -4.69 -8.02 -13.36
C GLU A 85 -5.74 -8.39 -12.33
N ARG A 86 -6.99 -8.29 -12.73
CA ARG A 86 -8.14 -8.62 -11.92
C ARG A 86 -8.72 -9.94 -12.41
N LEU A 87 -8.94 -10.86 -11.47
CA LEU A 87 -9.48 -12.19 -11.76
C LEU A 87 -10.77 -12.41 -10.98
N PRO A 88 -11.70 -13.24 -11.51
CA PRO A 88 -12.87 -13.63 -10.71
C PRO A 88 -12.43 -14.33 -9.43
N ASN A 89 -13.13 -14.03 -8.33
CA ASN A 89 -12.87 -14.71 -7.05
C ASN A 89 -13.66 -16.04 -7.04
N PRO A 90 -12.99 -17.19 -6.97
CA PRO A 90 -13.68 -18.48 -6.94
C PRO A 90 -14.58 -18.66 -5.72
N ALA A 91 -14.25 -18.00 -4.61
CA ALA A 91 -15.02 -18.09 -3.37
C ALA A 91 -16.23 -17.16 -3.34
N ASP A 92 -16.28 -16.15 -4.22
CA ASP A 92 -17.36 -15.16 -4.27
C ASP A 92 -17.57 -14.71 -5.71
N LYS A 93 -18.73 -15.06 -6.28
CA LYS A 93 -19.06 -14.76 -7.68
C LYS A 93 -19.11 -13.25 -7.99
N ARG A 94 -19.28 -12.41 -6.96
CA ARG A 94 -19.32 -10.94 -7.10
C ARG A 94 -17.96 -10.30 -6.78
N GLY A 95 -17.02 -11.11 -6.29
CA GLY A 95 -15.74 -10.64 -5.86
C GLY A 95 -14.69 -10.68 -6.95
N VAL A 96 -13.62 -9.93 -6.73
CA VAL A 96 -12.47 -9.84 -7.62
C VAL A 96 -11.23 -10.14 -6.79
N LEU A 97 -10.30 -10.88 -7.39
CA LEU A 97 -8.95 -11.04 -6.87
C LEU A 97 -8.00 -10.21 -7.72
N VAL A 98 -6.95 -9.70 -7.10
CA VAL A 98 -5.92 -8.90 -7.76
C VAL A 98 -4.60 -9.64 -7.64
N GLN A 99 -3.87 -9.76 -8.74
CA GLN A 99 -2.55 -10.36 -8.75
C GLN A 99 -1.60 -9.58 -9.65
N LEU A 100 -0.28 -9.75 -9.45
CA LEU A 100 0.71 -9.15 -10.32
C LEU A 100 0.72 -9.88 -11.66
N THR A 101 0.88 -9.11 -12.73
CA THR A 101 1.23 -9.66 -14.04
C THR A 101 2.72 -10.03 -14.05
N PRO A 102 3.21 -10.78 -15.06
CA PRO A 102 4.65 -10.99 -15.20
C PRO A 102 5.45 -9.69 -15.24
N ASP A 103 4.94 -8.65 -15.89
CA ASP A 103 5.58 -7.34 -15.93
C ASP A 103 5.60 -6.67 -14.55
N GLY A 104 4.51 -6.78 -13.80
CA GLY A 104 4.45 -6.26 -12.43
C GLY A 104 5.40 -7.00 -11.49
N ALA A 105 5.53 -8.28 -11.65
CA ALA A 105 6.44 -9.11 -10.85
C ALA A 105 7.91 -8.84 -11.18
N ALA A 106 8.20 -8.34 -12.37
CA ALA A 106 9.57 -8.04 -12.83
C ALA A 106 10.09 -6.67 -12.40
N LEU A 107 9.23 -5.84 -11.78
CA LEU A 107 9.63 -4.50 -11.33
C LEU A 107 10.71 -4.49 -10.26
#